data_9d909fff705a4e390f17030f298e071d
#
_entry.id   9d909fff705a4e390f17030f298e071d
#
_cell.length_a   1.000
_cell.length_b   1.000
_cell.length_c   1.000
_cell.angle_alpha   90.00
_cell.angle_beta   90.00
_cell.angle_gamma   90.00
#
_symmetry.space_group_name_H-M   'P 1'
#
loop_
_entity.id
_entity.type
_entity.pdbx_description
1 polymer ?
#
loop_
_entity_poly.entity_id
_entity_poly.type
_entity_poly.pdbx_seq_one_letter_code
_entity_poly.pdbx_strand_id
1 'polypeptide(L)'
;MQDTKFSEMNKCNFDSKFAKVGLTFDDVLLVPASSEVLPRDVDVTTKLTKQIKLNIPVISAGMDTVTESRMARAIAREGGLGVIHKNMSIEKQALEVDRVKRSEHGIITDPVYLSKDHSVAEALEIMERYHISGIPITEGTKLIG
;
A
#
# COMPACT_ATOMS: atom_id res chain seq x y z
N MET A 1 40.00 5.36 -40.59
CA MET A 1 40.62 5.26 -39.26
C MET A 1 39.69 5.78 -38.13
N GLN A 2 38.37 5.89 -38.37
CA GLN A 2 37.35 6.33 -37.38
C GLN A 2 36.39 5.19 -36.95
N ASP A 3 36.33 4.10 -37.67
CA ASP A 3 35.39 2.99 -37.40
C ASP A 3 35.82 2.05 -36.26
N THR A 4 37.15 1.98 -35.96
CA THR A 4 37.69 1.10 -34.91
C THR A 4 37.38 1.59 -33.49
N LYS A 5 37.30 2.90 -33.27
CA LYS A 5 37.00 3.46 -31.95
C LYS A 5 35.55 3.30 -31.55
N PHE A 6 34.62 3.27 -32.51
CA PHE A 6 33.18 3.09 -32.24
C PHE A 6 32.83 1.64 -31.87
N SER A 7 33.57 0.69 -32.47
CA SER A 7 33.43 -0.76 -32.21
C SER A 7 33.95 -1.15 -30.84
N GLU A 8 35.03 -0.54 -30.34
CA GLU A 8 35.60 -0.83 -29.03
C GLU A 8 34.81 -0.18 -27.87
N MET A 9 34.24 1.03 -28.08
CA MET A 9 33.39 1.68 -27.09
C MET A 9 32.07 0.94 -26.88
N ASN A 10 31.51 0.29 -27.91
CA ASN A 10 30.30 -0.52 -27.78
C ASN A 10 30.54 -1.87 -27.11
N LYS A 11 31.71 -2.49 -27.27
CA LYS A 11 32.05 -3.77 -26.62
C LYS A 11 32.18 -3.63 -25.10
N CYS A 12 32.86 -2.60 -24.60
CA CYS A 12 33.02 -2.38 -23.15
C CYS A 12 31.68 -2.11 -22.43
N ASN A 13 30.72 -1.45 -23.08
CA ASN A 13 29.41 -1.15 -22.48
C ASN A 13 28.43 -2.33 -22.54
N PHE A 14 28.58 -3.23 -23.49
CA PHE A 14 27.71 -4.40 -23.64
C PHE A 14 28.03 -5.46 -22.57
N ASP A 15 29.29 -5.79 -22.40
CA ASP A 15 29.74 -6.79 -21.42
C ASP A 15 29.46 -6.37 -19.97
N SER A 16 29.48 -5.07 -19.65
CA SER A 16 29.15 -4.57 -18.31
C SER A 16 27.65 -4.66 -17.95
N LYS A 17 26.77 -4.60 -18.97
CA LYS A 17 25.34 -4.76 -18.75
C LYS A 17 24.89 -6.20 -18.51
N PHE A 18 25.66 -7.16 -19.01
CA PHE A 18 25.40 -8.60 -18.94
C PHE A 18 26.44 -9.35 -18.09
N ALA A 19 27.06 -8.64 -17.15
CA ALA A 19 28.16 -9.18 -16.35
C ALA A 19 27.72 -10.27 -15.35
N LYS A 20 26.41 -10.46 -15.12
CA LYS A 20 25.88 -11.45 -14.16
C LYS A 20 24.67 -12.17 -14.74
N VAL A 21 24.57 -13.46 -14.42
CA VAL A 21 23.37 -14.24 -14.66
C VAL A 21 22.36 -13.90 -13.57
N GLY A 22 21.16 -13.48 -13.96
CA GLY A 22 20.02 -13.32 -13.07
C GLY A 22 19.07 -14.51 -13.24
N LEU A 23 18.69 -15.14 -12.15
CA LEU A 23 17.71 -16.22 -12.16
C LEU A 23 16.32 -15.65 -11.86
N THR A 24 15.29 -16.19 -12.54
CA THR A 24 13.89 -15.94 -12.23
C THR A 24 13.31 -17.10 -11.42
N PHE A 25 12.09 -16.94 -10.88
CA PHE A 25 11.43 -18.04 -10.18
C PHE A 25 11.11 -19.24 -11.10
N ASP A 26 11.00 -19.01 -12.42
CA ASP A 26 10.80 -20.07 -13.41
C ASP A 26 12.07 -20.92 -13.63
N ASP A 27 13.23 -20.38 -13.28
CA ASP A 27 14.52 -21.06 -13.46
C ASP A 27 14.95 -21.87 -12.23
N VAL A 28 14.23 -21.76 -11.11
CA VAL A 28 14.64 -22.36 -9.83
C VAL A 28 13.49 -23.08 -9.13
N LEU A 29 13.84 -24.12 -8.38
CA LEU A 29 12.93 -24.84 -7.48
C LEU A 29 13.52 -24.82 -6.07
N LEU A 30 12.63 -24.72 -5.07
CA LEU A 30 13.04 -24.92 -3.68
C LEU A 30 13.31 -26.40 -3.43
N VAL A 31 14.48 -26.69 -2.88
CA VAL A 31 14.85 -28.06 -2.46
C VAL A 31 14.03 -28.41 -1.22
N PRO A 32 13.22 -29.49 -1.24
CA PRO A 32 12.49 -29.95 -0.07
C PRO A 32 13.45 -30.27 1.08
N ALA A 33 13.08 -29.86 2.30
CA ALA A 33 13.82 -30.16 3.51
C ALA A 33 12.85 -30.74 4.57
N SER A 34 13.40 -31.53 5.50
CA SER A 34 12.63 -31.99 6.65
C SER A 34 12.26 -30.81 7.54
N SER A 35 11.02 -30.81 8.04
CA SER A 35 10.52 -29.79 8.96
C SER A 35 9.68 -30.46 10.05
N GLU A 36 9.89 -30.03 11.29
CA GLU A 36 9.08 -30.43 12.44
C GLU A 36 7.99 -29.38 12.76
N VAL A 37 7.95 -28.26 12.00
CA VAL A 37 6.99 -27.17 12.19
C VAL A 37 5.76 -27.42 11.31
N LEU A 38 4.59 -27.42 11.93
CA LEU A 38 3.31 -27.51 11.20
C LEU A 38 3.01 -26.17 10.50
N PRO A 39 2.33 -26.18 9.34
CA PRO A 39 2.00 -24.95 8.60
C PRO A 39 1.28 -23.89 9.43
N ARG A 40 0.43 -24.27 10.37
CA ARG A 40 -0.31 -23.37 11.28
C ARG A 40 0.60 -22.70 12.33
N ASP A 41 1.76 -23.30 12.63
CA ASP A 41 2.68 -22.85 13.68
C ASP A 41 3.86 -22.06 13.10
N VAL A 42 3.86 -21.80 11.77
CA VAL A 42 4.91 -21.06 11.09
C VAL A 42 4.79 -19.57 11.40
N ASP A 43 5.89 -18.96 11.87
CA ASP A 43 6.03 -17.51 11.98
C ASP A 43 6.62 -16.95 10.68
N VAL A 44 5.78 -16.23 9.92
CA VAL A 44 6.15 -15.57 8.65
C VAL A 44 6.43 -14.08 8.82
N THR A 45 6.52 -13.60 10.06
CA THR A 45 6.80 -12.18 10.31
C THR A 45 8.15 -11.77 9.76
N THR A 46 8.23 -10.56 9.22
CA THR A 46 9.46 -10.04 8.64
C THR A 46 9.66 -8.56 8.97
N LYS A 47 10.91 -8.11 8.88
CA LYS A 47 11.25 -6.69 9.03
C LYS A 47 11.35 -6.05 7.66
N LEU A 48 10.47 -5.11 7.36
CA LEU A 48 10.55 -4.29 6.16
C LEU A 48 11.64 -3.21 6.31
N THR A 49 11.72 -2.60 7.48
CA THR A 49 12.74 -1.62 7.85
C THR A 49 13.19 -1.86 9.29
N LYS A 50 14.12 -1.04 9.78
CA LYS A 50 14.52 -1.09 11.20
C LYS A 50 13.36 -0.86 12.18
N GLN A 51 12.32 -0.14 11.74
CA GLN A 51 11.18 0.27 12.59
C GLN A 51 9.85 -0.37 12.17
N ILE A 52 9.75 -0.93 10.95
CA ILE A 52 8.51 -1.50 10.42
C ILE A 52 8.65 -3.01 10.36
N LYS A 53 7.77 -3.70 11.08
CA LYS A 53 7.59 -5.15 11.05
C LYS A 53 6.29 -5.45 10.32
N LEU A 54 6.29 -6.46 9.46
CA LEU A 54 5.10 -7.00 8.82
C LEU A 54 4.75 -8.36 9.43
N ASN A 55 3.47 -8.64 9.61
CA ASN A 55 3.00 -9.93 10.10
C ASN A 55 3.04 -11.00 9.00
N ILE A 56 2.84 -10.58 7.75
CA ILE A 56 3.07 -11.42 6.57
C ILE A 56 4.00 -10.69 5.58
N PRO A 57 4.89 -11.40 4.85
CA PRO A 57 5.86 -10.79 3.95
C PRO A 57 5.24 -10.42 2.59
N VAL A 58 4.09 -9.73 2.59
CA VAL A 58 3.36 -9.35 1.39
C VAL A 58 3.21 -7.84 1.31
N ILE A 59 3.60 -7.28 0.17
CA ILE A 59 3.48 -5.85 -0.15
C ILE A 59 2.80 -5.72 -1.51
N SER A 60 1.76 -4.89 -1.61
CA SER A 60 1.18 -4.60 -2.92
C SER A 60 1.97 -3.52 -3.64
N ALA A 61 2.12 -3.69 -4.96
CA ALA A 61 2.86 -2.76 -5.80
C ALA A 61 2.19 -1.39 -5.87
N GLY A 62 3.01 -0.32 -5.84
CA GLY A 62 2.58 1.07 -6.04
C GLY A 62 2.27 1.38 -7.50
N MET A 63 1.41 0.58 -8.12
CA MET A 63 1.01 0.69 -9.52
C MET A 63 -0.41 1.21 -9.64
N ASP A 64 -0.65 2.03 -10.66
CA ASP A 64 -1.99 2.46 -11.04
C ASP A 64 -2.90 1.24 -11.30
N THR A 65 -4.17 1.34 -10.95
CA THR A 65 -5.18 0.27 -11.01
C THR A 65 -4.91 -0.96 -10.12
N VAL A 66 -3.77 -1.03 -9.42
CA VAL A 66 -3.42 -2.13 -8.50
C VAL A 66 -3.65 -1.71 -7.06
N THR A 67 -2.98 -0.64 -6.58
CA THR A 67 -3.04 -0.27 -5.17
C THR A 67 -3.57 1.13 -4.97
N GLU A 68 -4.84 1.21 -4.65
CA GLU A 68 -5.54 2.34 -4.02
C GLU A 68 -5.99 1.95 -2.61
N SER A 69 -6.78 2.77 -1.93
CA SER A 69 -7.19 2.54 -0.53
C SER A 69 -7.86 1.19 -0.30
N ARG A 70 -8.64 0.68 -1.27
CA ARG A 70 -9.32 -0.61 -1.16
C ARG A 70 -8.34 -1.77 -1.02
N MET A 71 -7.35 -1.85 -1.91
CA MET A 71 -6.32 -2.89 -1.89
C MET A 71 -5.40 -2.72 -0.67
N ALA A 72 -4.99 -1.47 -0.37
CA ALA A 72 -4.13 -1.19 0.77
C ALA A 72 -4.78 -1.62 2.10
N ARG A 73 -6.09 -1.37 2.28
CA ARG A 73 -6.85 -1.85 3.46
C ARG A 73 -6.94 -3.37 3.53
N ALA A 74 -7.18 -4.03 2.39
CA ALA A 74 -7.27 -5.48 2.34
C ALA A 74 -5.95 -6.13 2.78
N ILE A 75 -4.83 -5.70 2.23
CA ILE A 75 -3.51 -6.23 2.57
C ILE A 75 -3.11 -5.88 4.02
N ALA A 76 -3.42 -4.67 4.50
CA ALA A 76 -3.13 -4.28 5.87
C ALA A 76 -3.86 -5.15 6.89
N ARG A 77 -5.13 -5.53 6.63
CA ARG A 77 -5.90 -6.43 7.48
C ARG A 77 -5.29 -7.83 7.59
N GLU A 78 -4.64 -8.30 6.56
CA GLU A 78 -3.91 -9.58 6.55
C GLU A 78 -2.51 -9.47 7.18
N GLY A 79 -2.06 -8.25 7.53
CA GLY A 79 -0.78 -8.01 8.18
C GLY A 79 0.37 -7.66 7.25
N GLY A 80 0.08 -7.40 5.97
CA GLY A 80 1.00 -6.89 4.97
C GLY A 80 0.98 -5.38 4.85
N LEU A 81 1.48 -4.83 3.73
CA LEU A 81 1.55 -3.39 3.47
C LEU A 81 1.09 -3.04 2.06
N GLY A 82 0.23 -2.03 1.93
CA GLY A 82 -0.16 -1.46 0.65
C GLY A 82 0.64 -0.20 0.33
N VAL A 83 1.19 -0.13 -0.88
CA VAL A 83 1.87 1.08 -1.39
C VAL A 83 0.97 1.77 -2.40
N ILE A 84 0.38 2.91 -2.02
CA ILE A 84 -0.51 3.68 -2.89
C ILE A 84 0.30 4.33 -4.01
N HIS A 85 -0.16 4.17 -5.26
CA HIS A 85 0.54 4.70 -6.43
C HIS A 85 0.47 6.23 -6.49
N LYS A 86 1.38 6.83 -7.28
CA LYS A 86 1.52 8.28 -7.44
C LYS A 86 0.80 8.86 -8.68
N ASN A 87 0.17 8.03 -9.50
CA ASN A 87 -0.49 8.49 -10.74
C ASN A 87 -1.86 9.12 -10.44
N MET A 88 -1.85 10.15 -9.62
CA MET A 88 -3.01 10.96 -9.21
C MET A 88 -2.53 12.30 -8.65
N SER A 89 -3.45 13.24 -8.39
CA SER A 89 -3.08 14.50 -7.74
C SER A 89 -2.65 14.26 -6.28
N ILE A 90 -1.89 15.21 -5.73
CA ILE A 90 -1.41 15.14 -4.35
C ILE A 90 -2.58 15.02 -3.37
N GLU A 91 -3.66 15.79 -3.61
CA GLU A 91 -4.86 15.81 -2.79
C GLU A 91 -5.58 14.44 -2.84
N LYS A 92 -5.69 13.86 -4.04
CA LYS A 92 -6.29 12.53 -4.21
C LYS A 92 -5.46 11.46 -3.50
N GLN A 93 -4.13 11.49 -3.62
CA GLN A 93 -3.26 10.54 -2.95
C GLN A 93 -3.36 10.67 -1.41
N ALA A 94 -3.38 11.90 -0.90
CA ALA A 94 -3.59 12.15 0.53
C ALA A 94 -4.94 11.60 1.01
N LEU A 95 -6.01 11.78 0.23
CA LEU A 95 -7.32 11.22 0.55
C LEU A 95 -7.32 9.67 0.56
N GLU A 96 -6.64 9.03 -0.39
CA GLU A 96 -6.50 7.58 -0.40
C GLU A 96 -5.76 7.06 0.85
N VAL A 97 -4.69 7.73 1.28
CA VAL A 97 -3.97 7.42 2.53
C VAL A 97 -4.88 7.62 3.75
N ASP A 98 -5.61 8.74 3.82
CA ASP A 98 -6.54 9.04 4.92
C ASP A 98 -7.62 7.96 5.05
N ARG A 99 -8.19 7.49 3.92
CA ARG A 99 -9.14 6.38 3.90
C ARG A 99 -8.58 5.08 4.49
N VAL A 100 -7.32 4.77 4.22
CA VAL A 100 -6.65 3.60 4.82
C VAL A 100 -6.48 3.79 6.31
N LYS A 101 -5.94 4.94 6.74
CA LYS A 101 -5.67 5.24 8.16
C LYS A 101 -6.94 5.26 9.00
N ARG A 102 -8.02 5.86 8.53
CA ARG A 102 -9.32 5.85 9.20
C ARG A 102 -9.91 4.45 9.34
N SER A 103 -9.58 3.52 8.45
CA SER A 103 -10.09 2.15 8.50
C SER A 103 -9.36 1.24 9.49
N GLU A 104 -8.18 1.61 9.94
CA GLU A 104 -7.36 0.83 10.89
C GLU A 104 -7.80 1.01 12.35
N HIS A 105 -8.48 2.11 12.65
CA HIS A 105 -8.88 2.44 14.01
C HIS A 105 -10.33 2.04 14.23
N GLY A 106 -10.60 1.12 15.15
CA GLY A 106 -11.95 0.82 15.63
C GLY A 106 -12.62 2.02 16.32
N ILE A 107 -11.82 3.03 16.67
CA ILE A 107 -12.26 4.32 17.22
C ILE A 107 -11.71 5.40 16.30
N ILE A 108 -12.59 6.17 15.68
CA ILE A 108 -12.23 7.34 14.88
C ILE A 108 -11.96 8.49 15.86
N THR A 109 -10.69 8.86 16.02
CA THR A 109 -10.27 9.93 16.96
C THR A 109 -10.58 11.33 16.45
N ASP A 110 -10.75 11.49 15.15
CA ASP A 110 -11.15 12.75 14.50
C ASP A 110 -12.28 12.46 13.50
N PRO A 111 -13.52 12.26 13.97
CA PRO A 111 -14.65 11.98 13.11
C PRO A 111 -15.02 13.21 12.29
N VAL A 112 -15.47 12.99 11.06
CA VAL A 112 -16.19 14.02 10.32
C VAL A 112 -17.51 14.26 11.04
N TYR A 113 -17.79 15.47 11.47
CA TYR A 113 -19.01 15.84 12.16
C TYR A 113 -19.69 17.03 11.48
N LEU A 114 -20.98 17.18 11.71
CA LEU A 114 -21.77 18.33 11.24
C LEU A 114 -22.46 19.01 12.40
N SER A 115 -22.81 20.28 12.22
CA SER A 115 -23.71 20.99 13.13
C SER A 115 -25.17 20.78 12.69
N LYS A 116 -26.12 21.10 13.57
CA LYS A 116 -27.56 21.05 13.28
C LYS A 116 -28.01 21.95 12.13
N ASP A 117 -27.17 22.91 11.74
CA ASP A 117 -27.49 23.91 10.71
C ASP A 117 -27.20 23.41 9.28
N HIS A 118 -26.56 22.24 9.12
CA HIS A 118 -26.27 21.63 7.83
C HIS A 118 -27.48 20.86 7.31
N SER A 119 -27.65 20.88 5.99
CA SER A 119 -28.69 20.14 5.30
C SER A 119 -28.39 18.64 5.18
N VAL A 120 -29.43 17.85 5.00
CA VAL A 120 -29.30 16.41 4.72
C VAL A 120 -28.53 16.18 3.40
N ALA A 121 -28.68 17.08 2.42
CA ALA A 121 -27.95 16.98 1.16
C ALA A 121 -26.44 17.10 1.36
N GLU A 122 -25.97 18.05 2.17
CA GLU A 122 -24.55 18.20 2.53
C GLU A 122 -24.04 16.99 3.30
N ALA A 123 -24.85 16.43 4.20
CA ALA A 123 -24.50 15.22 4.91
C ALA A 123 -24.30 14.03 3.96
N LEU A 124 -25.21 13.84 3.00
CA LEU A 124 -25.08 12.78 1.99
C LEU A 124 -23.85 12.95 1.10
N GLU A 125 -23.54 14.18 0.67
CA GLU A 125 -22.33 14.47 -0.12
C GLU A 125 -21.06 14.10 0.65
N ILE A 126 -21.01 14.44 1.93
CA ILE A 126 -19.88 14.11 2.81
C ILE A 126 -19.79 12.59 3.02
N MET A 127 -20.92 11.91 3.26
CA MET A 127 -20.96 10.46 3.40
C MET A 127 -20.44 9.74 2.14
N GLU A 128 -20.82 10.21 0.96
CA GLU A 128 -20.33 9.68 -0.31
C GLU A 128 -18.84 9.95 -0.48
N ARG A 129 -18.40 11.19 -0.24
CA ARG A 129 -16.99 11.59 -0.37
C ARG A 129 -16.04 10.78 0.51
N TYR A 130 -16.43 10.53 1.76
CA TYR A 130 -15.61 9.81 2.75
C TYR A 130 -15.93 8.32 2.84
N HIS A 131 -16.94 7.83 2.09
CA HIS A 131 -17.45 6.45 2.15
C HIS A 131 -17.78 5.99 3.58
N ILE A 132 -18.52 6.84 4.30
CA ILE A 132 -19.01 6.57 5.65
C ILE A 132 -20.54 6.44 5.65
N SER A 133 -21.08 5.64 6.56
CA SER A 133 -22.53 5.36 6.64
C SER A 133 -23.26 6.19 7.67
N GLY A 134 -22.57 7.07 8.38
CA GLY A 134 -23.16 7.95 9.37
C GLY A 134 -22.23 9.10 9.73
N ILE A 135 -22.81 10.23 10.15
CA ILE A 135 -22.07 11.41 10.58
C ILE A 135 -22.64 11.86 11.93
N PRO A 136 -21.82 12.01 12.97
CA PRO A 136 -22.27 12.59 14.23
C PRO A 136 -22.63 14.07 14.08
N ILE A 137 -23.74 14.46 14.69
CA ILE A 137 -24.15 15.86 14.76
C ILE A 137 -23.73 16.40 16.11
N THR A 138 -23.01 17.51 16.12
CA THR A 138 -22.46 18.11 17.35
C THR A 138 -22.87 19.56 17.51
N GLU A 139 -22.96 20.01 18.74
CA GLU A 139 -23.04 21.42 19.13
C GLU A 139 -21.81 21.76 19.98
N GLY A 140 -20.81 22.39 19.36
CA GLY A 140 -19.48 22.50 19.95
C GLY A 140 -18.83 21.12 20.13
N THR A 141 -18.52 20.76 21.37
CA THR A 141 -17.93 19.44 21.72
C THR A 141 -18.97 18.40 22.13
N LYS A 142 -20.26 18.76 22.16
CA LYS A 142 -21.33 17.88 22.63
C LYS A 142 -21.99 17.17 21.45
N LEU A 143 -22.07 15.85 21.51
CA LEU A 143 -22.86 15.03 20.57
C LEU A 143 -24.35 15.24 20.85
N ILE A 144 -25.13 15.53 19.81
CA ILE A 144 -26.57 15.77 19.88
C ILE A 144 -27.38 14.87 18.93
N GLY A 145 -26.73 14.24 17.95
CA GLY A 145 -27.34 13.29 17.03
C GLY A 145 -26.31 12.49 16.23
#